data_b5769bb6a49d8618d5abcbd14a51f65a
#
_entry.id   b5769bb6a49d8618d5abcbd14a51f65a
#
_cell.length_a   1.000
_cell.length_b   1.000
_cell.length_c   1.000
_cell.angle_alpha   90.00
_cell.angle_beta   90.00
_cell.angle_gamma   90.00
#
_symmetry.space_group_name_H-M   'P 1'
#
loop_
_entity.id
_entity.type
_entity.pdbx_description
1 polymer ?
#
loop_
_entity_poly.entity_id
_entity_poly.type
_entity_poly.pdbx_seq_one_letter_code
_entity_poly.pdbx_strand_id
1 'polypeptide(L)'
;PLFPSIGESWSSYDLNVKAENLAFDGIHFINDSIPNNLTLIKDLDPKEIFSENIIPQNFNSLFILPVNNFEILESNFVKYSRHKNLAIQKIDFKPFNYIDEISWINYMDENALFFHLKSDENLNDILYEEKEIKKEFRDIKIIKKTLPHDFFKFLSNYSESLILNFSSKIEDFIIYSESENLLKKIISDYKENKTLKQNINFKTLKSNLASESSFLWIGDSKNLLKV
;
A
#
# COMPACT_ATOMS: atom_id res chain seq x y z
N PRO A 1 -12.35 -8.20 1.04
CA PRO A 1 -11.32 -8.63 0.08
C PRO A 1 -10.92 -7.47 -0.82
N LEU A 2 -9.59 -7.29 -1.04
CA LEU A 2 -9.06 -6.22 -1.92
C LEU A 2 -9.58 -6.32 -3.37
N PHE A 3 -10.05 -7.48 -3.79
CA PHE A 3 -10.48 -7.75 -5.16
C PHE A 3 -11.85 -8.43 -5.26
N PRO A 4 -12.94 -7.84 -4.73
CA PRO A 4 -14.25 -8.50 -4.76
C PRO A 4 -14.91 -8.61 -6.14
N SER A 5 -14.33 -8.06 -7.20
CA SER A 5 -14.99 -7.98 -8.52
C SER A 5 -14.08 -8.27 -9.72
N ILE A 6 -13.04 -9.09 -9.56
CA ILE A 6 -12.19 -9.50 -10.70
C ILE A 6 -12.95 -10.37 -11.72
N GLY A 7 -14.09 -10.96 -11.33
CA GLY A 7 -14.82 -11.94 -12.14
C GLY A 7 -15.43 -11.44 -13.45
N GLU A 8 -15.47 -10.15 -13.73
CA GLU A 8 -16.05 -9.57 -14.96
C GLU A 8 -15.00 -9.05 -15.96
N SER A 9 -13.73 -9.37 -15.72
CA SER A 9 -12.59 -9.02 -16.56
C SER A 9 -11.73 -10.25 -16.80
N TRP A 10 -10.90 -10.24 -17.82
CA TRP A 10 -9.98 -11.33 -18.07
C TRP A 10 -8.52 -10.93 -17.84
N SER A 11 -7.70 -11.90 -17.48
CA SER A 11 -6.30 -11.73 -17.18
C SER A 11 -5.47 -12.80 -17.86
N SER A 12 -4.26 -12.46 -18.23
CA SER A 12 -3.25 -13.40 -18.69
C SER A 12 -2.12 -13.40 -17.68
N TYR A 13 -1.82 -14.53 -17.10
CA TYR A 13 -0.78 -14.67 -16.08
C TYR A 13 0.20 -15.79 -16.43
N ASP A 14 1.47 -15.53 -16.22
CA ASP A 14 2.49 -16.53 -16.07
C ASP A 14 2.44 -17.09 -14.65
N LEU A 15 2.33 -18.40 -14.54
CA LEU A 15 2.26 -19.09 -13.27
C LEU A 15 3.61 -19.71 -12.92
N ASN A 16 4.20 -19.29 -11.82
CA ASN A 16 5.41 -19.87 -11.27
C ASN A 16 5.10 -20.61 -9.98
N VAL A 17 5.27 -21.94 -10.01
CA VAL A 17 4.97 -22.82 -8.88
C VAL A 17 6.26 -23.33 -8.27
N LYS A 18 6.46 -23.09 -6.99
CA LYS A 18 7.54 -23.64 -6.18
C LYS A 18 6.97 -24.35 -4.96
N ALA A 19 7.79 -25.14 -4.27
CA ALA A 19 7.36 -25.91 -3.10
C ALA A 19 6.72 -25.05 -2.00
N GLU A 20 7.16 -23.81 -1.86
CA GLU A 20 6.76 -22.91 -0.76
C GLU A 20 5.98 -21.67 -1.21
N ASN A 21 5.84 -21.46 -2.52
CA ASN A 21 5.12 -20.28 -3.04
C ASN A 21 4.51 -20.51 -4.41
N LEU A 22 3.50 -19.70 -4.69
CA LEU A 22 2.82 -19.61 -5.96
C LEU A 22 2.87 -18.14 -6.37
N ALA A 23 3.43 -17.84 -7.55
CA ALA A 23 3.49 -16.49 -8.07
C ALA A 23 2.73 -16.39 -9.40
N PHE A 24 1.98 -15.32 -9.54
CA PHE A 24 1.32 -14.92 -10.76
C PHE A 24 1.90 -13.58 -11.20
N ASP A 25 2.42 -13.52 -12.40
CA ASP A 25 2.90 -12.29 -13.05
C ASP A 25 2.21 -12.15 -14.39
N GLY A 26 1.70 -10.96 -14.72
CA GLY A 26 0.96 -10.83 -15.96
C GLY A 26 0.17 -9.55 -16.12
N ILE A 27 -0.80 -9.59 -17.00
CA ILE A 27 -1.60 -8.45 -17.44
C ILE A 27 -3.07 -8.70 -17.11
N HIS A 28 -3.70 -7.67 -16.55
CA HIS A 28 -5.14 -7.64 -16.30
C HIS A 28 -5.82 -6.64 -17.22
N PHE A 29 -6.85 -7.10 -17.95
CA PHE A 29 -7.65 -6.25 -18.82
C PHE A 29 -8.84 -5.67 -18.07
N ILE A 30 -8.92 -4.35 -18.03
CA ILE A 30 -9.99 -3.60 -17.37
C ILE A 30 -11.04 -3.25 -18.41
N ASN A 31 -12.29 -3.67 -18.16
CA ASN A 31 -13.44 -3.28 -18.98
C ASN A 31 -14.01 -1.95 -18.47
N ASP A 32 -13.93 -0.90 -19.28
CA ASP A 32 -14.44 0.44 -18.91
C ASP A 32 -15.96 0.48 -18.69
N SER A 33 -16.69 -0.47 -19.26
CA SER A 33 -18.15 -0.58 -19.10
C SER A 33 -18.55 -1.23 -17.76
N ILE A 34 -17.61 -1.94 -17.12
CA ILE A 34 -17.85 -2.68 -15.87
C ILE A 34 -16.67 -2.41 -14.92
N PRO A 35 -16.55 -1.18 -14.37
CA PRO A 35 -15.42 -0.82 -13.55
C PRO A 35 -15.40 -1.60 -12.22
N ASN A 36 -14.22 -2.04 -11.87
CA ASN A 36 -13.89 -2.70 -10.61
C ASN A 36 -12.79 -1.90 -9.87
N ASN A 37 -12.33 -2.37 -8.73
CA ASN A 37 -11.32 -1.67 -7.95
C ASN A 37 -9.98 -1.48 -8.70
N LEU A 38 -9.65 -2.36 -9.67
CA LEU A 38 -8.46 -2.19 -10.51
C LEU A 38 -8.61 -1.05 -11.52
N THR A 39 -9.84 -0.61 -11.81
CA THR A 39 -10.08 0.58 -12.66
C THR A 39 -9.42 1.83 -12.06
N LEU A 40 -9.27 1.89 -10.74
CA LEU A 40 -8.63 3.01 -10.06
C LEU A 40 -7.14 3.16 -10.42
N ILE A 41 -6.48 2.06 -10.74
CA ILE A 41 -5.05 2.02 -11.08
C ILE A 41 -4.80 1.79 -12.59
N LYS A 42 -5.84 1.87 -13.41
CA LYS A 42 -5.73 1.73 -14.85
C LYS A 42 -4.80 2.80 -15.43
N ASP A 43 -3.99 2.41 -16.40
CA ASP A 43 -3.05 3.27 -17.14
C ASP A 43 -1.95 3.91 -16.25
N LEU A 44 -1.73 3.40 -15.03
CA LEU A 44 -0.52 3.70 -14.27
C LEU A 44 0.64 2.87 -14.81
N ASP A 45 1.76 3.54 -15.11
CA ASP A 45 2.96 2.83 -15.56
C ASP A 45 3.54 1.98 -14.42
N PRO A 46 4.03 0.78 -14.71
CA PRO A 46 4.76 -0.03 -13.75
C PRO A 46 5.99 0.70 -13.21
N LYS A 47 6.35 0.44 -11.96
CA LYS A 47 7.55 0.96 -11.31
C LYS A 47 8.20 -0.05 -10.38
N GLU A 48 9.47 0.21 -10.04
CA GLU A 48 10.13 -0.47 -8.95
C GLU A 48 9.46 -0.15 -7.61
N ILE A 49 9.54 -1.09 -6.66
CA ILE A 49 8.99 -0.97 -5.32
C ILE A 49 10.07 -0.57 -4.31
N PHE A 50 9.74 0.33 -3.39
CA PHE A 50 10.63 0.84 -2.35
C PHE A 50 10.35 0.26 -0.96
N SER A 51 9.10 -0.09 -0.66
CA SER A 51 8.65 -0.54 0.67
C SER A 51 9.33 -1.81 1.16
N GLU A 52 9.93 -2.61 0.28
CA GLU A 52 10.71 -3.78 0.72
C GLU A 52 11.84 -3.43 1.69
N ASN A 53 12.30 -2.16 1.67
CA ASN A 53 13.36 -1.67 2.56
C ASN A 53 12.89 -1.50 4.00
N ILE A 54 11.58 -1.35 4.23
CA ILE A 54 11.03 -0.98 5.55
C ILE A 54 9.96 -1.94 6.07
N ILE A 55 9.22 -2.60 5.18
CA ILE A 55 8.19 -3.55 5.58
C ILE A 55 8.82 -4.73 6.32
N PRO A 56 8.28 -5.12 7.50
CA PRO A 56 8.69 -6.33 8.21
C PRO A 56 8.63 -7.56 7.32
N GLN A 57 9.56 -8.50 7.50
CA GLN A 57 9.57 -9.75 6.73
C GLN A 57 8.39 -10.69 7.02
N ASN A 58 7.69 -10.48 8.13
CA ASN A 58 6.52 -11.25 8.52
C ASN A 58 5.27 -10.37 8.46
N PHE A 59 4.27 -10.80 7.71
CA PHE A 59 2.94 -10.20 7.60
C PHE A 59 1.94 -11.25 7.09
N ASN A 60 0.65 -11.01 7.26
CA ASN A 60 -0.41 -11.88 6.73
C ASN A 60 -0.70 -11.55 5.26
N SER A 61 -0.73 -10.26 4.95
CA SER A 61 -0.86 -9.78 3.57
C SER A 61 -0.16 -8.44 3.39
N LEU A 62 0.29 -8.20 2.18
CA LEU A 62 0.94 -6.98 1.73
C LEU A 62 0.34 -6.57 0.39
N PHE A 63 -0.01 -5.30 0.27
CA PHE A 63 -0.34 -4.67 -0.99
C PHE A 63 0.57 -3.47 -1.21
N ILE A 64 1.15 -3.37 -2.40
CA ILE A 64 2.01 -2.25 -2.81
C ILE A 64 1.44 -1.66 -4.09
N LEU A 65 1.26 -0.36 -4.09
CA LEU A 65 0.81 0.46 -5.20
C LEU A 65 1.87 1.52 -5.50
N PRO A 66 2.76 1.31 -6.46
CA PRO A 66 3.59 2.37 -6.99
C PRO A 66 2.71 3.39 -7.73
N VAL A 67 2.98 4.68 -7.54
CA VAL A 67 2.21 5.75 -8.17
C VAL A 67 3.13 6.71 -8.88
N ASN A 68 2.99 6.79 -10.19
CA ASN A 68 3.78 7.71 -11.01
C ASN A 68 3.01 8.96 -11.41
N ASN A 69 1.69 8.86 -11.48
CA ASN A 69 0.84 9.94 -11.96
C ASN A 69 -0.50 9.99 -11.21
N PHE A 70 -0.61 10.95 -10.28
CA PHE A 70 -1.84 11.14 -9.52
C PHE A 70 -2.98 11.78 -10.32
N GLU A 71 -2.72 12.45 -11.42
CA GLU A 71 -3.78 12.98 -12.30
C GLU A 71 -4.54 11.83 -12.96
N ILE A 72 -3.85 10.77 -13.36
CA ILE A 72 -4.47 9.53 -13.86
C ILE A 72 -5.31 8.90 -12.75
N LEU A 73 -4.75 8.76 -11.55
CA LEU A 73 -5.44 8.18 -10.40
C LEU A 73 -6.71 8.97 -10.04
N GLU A 74 -6.64 10.31 -10.01
CA GLU A 74 -7.79 11.19 -9.78
C GLU A 74 -8.85 11.03 -10.87
N SER A 75 -8.44 11.05 -12.13
CA SER A 75 -9.35 10.83 -13.26
C SER A 75 -10.07 9.49 -13.17
N ASN A 76 -9.34 8.43 -12.86
CA ASN A 76 -9.90 7.09 -12.70
C ASN A 76 -10.84 7.02 -11.49
N PHE A 77 -10.49 7.65 -10.38
CA PHE A 77 -11.35 7.74 -9.19
C PHE A 77 -12.68 8.43 -9.49
N VAL A 78 -12.66 9.54 -10.23
CA VAL A 78 -13.88 10.27 -10.62
C VAL A 78 -14.75 9.40 -11.55
N LYS A 79 -14.14 8.73 -12.54
CA LYS A 79 -14.87 7.82 -13.46
C LYS A 79 -15.49 6.65 -12.70
N TYR A 80 -14.73 6.00 -11.83
CA TYR A 80 -15.18 4.88 -11.00
C TYR A 80 -16.36 5.29 -10.10
N SER A 81 -16.20 6.41 -9.38
CA SER A 81 -17.23 6.92 -8.48
C SER A 81 -18.54 7.23 -9.19
N ARG A 82 -18.48 7.85 -10.38
CA ARG A 82 -19.66 8.12 -11.21
C ARG A 82 -20.36 6.83 -11.62
N HIS A 83 -19.61 5.84 -12.08
CA HIS A 83 -20.19 4.57 -12.53
C HIS A 83 -20.84 3.78 -11.39
N LYS A 84 -20.24 3.79 -10.22
CA LYS A 84 -20.78 3.14 -9.01
C LYS A 84 -21.89 3.95 -8.32
N ASN A 85 -22.30 5.10 -8.88
CA ASN A 85 -23.23 6.04 -8.26
C ASN A 85 -22.84 6.43 -6.83
N LEU A 86 -21.52 6.44 -6.56
CA LEU A 86 -21.01 6.91 -5.29
C LEU A 86 -21.06 8.44 -5.28
N ALA A 87 -21.38 9.00 -4.11
CA ALA A 87 -21.25 10.46 -3.94
C ALA A 87 -19.79 10.84 -4.24
N ILE A 88 -19.58 11.66 -5.27
CA ILE A 88 -18.23 12.13 -5.62
C ILE A 88 -17.77 13.00 -4.45
N GLN A 89 -17.01 12.41 -3.56
CA GLN A 89 -16.39 13.14 -2.48
C GLN A 89 -15.26 13.97 -3.07
N LYS A 90 -15.27 15.26 -2.76
CA LYS A 90 -14.16 16.12 -3.16
C LYS A 90 -12.95 15.69 -2.35
N ILE A 91 -11.96 15.10 -3.01
CA ILE A 91 -10.67 14.73 -2.45
C ILE A 91 -9.65 15.77 -2.94
N ASP A 92 -8.83 16.32 -2.06
CA ASP A 92 -7.66 17.08 -2.48
C ASP A 92 -6.53 16.11 -2.80
N PHE A 93 -6.24 15.92 -4.08
CA PHE A 93 -5.16 15.04 -4.54
C PHE A 93 -3.79 15.70 -4.53
N LYS A 94 -3.68 17.00 -4.27
CA LYS A 94 -2.37 17.68 -4.27
C LYS A 94 -1.33 17.04 -3.35
N PRO A 95 -1.67 16.64 -2.11
CA PRO A 95 -0.69 15.98 -1.24
C PRO A 95 -0.15 14.67 -1.79
N PHE A 96 -0.93 13.96 -2.62
CA PHE A 96 -0.50 12.71 -3.22
C PHE A 96 0.61 12.86 -4.27
N ASN A 97 0.77 14.04 -4.87
CA ASN A 97 1.82 14.28 -5.87
C ASN A 97 3.24 14.11 -5.32
N TYR A 98 3.41 14.15 -4.00
CA TYR A 98 4.69 13.98 -3.31
C TYR A 98 4.94 12.53 -2.86
N ILE A 99 4.02 11.62 -3.16
CA ILE A 99 4.13 10.20 -2.85
C ILE A 99 4.38 9.45 -4.15
N ASP A 100 5.26 8.49 -4.16
CA ASP A 100 5.50 7.63 -5.32
C ASP A 100 5.18 6.15 -5.05
N GLU A 101 4.89 5.80 -3.79
CA GLU A 101 4.43 4.47 -3.43
C GLU A 101 3.52 4.50 -2.20
N ILE A 102 2.44 3.75 -2.26
CA ILE A 102 1.54 3.48 -1.13
C ILE A 102 1.60 1.98 -0.87
N SER A 103 1.92 1.59 0.37
CA SER A 103 1.94 0.18 0.74
C SER A 103 1.12 -0.05 1.98
N TRP A 104 0.56 -1.24 2.08
CA TRP A 104 -0.33 -1.61 3.15
C TRP A 104 -0.04 -3.04 3.59
N ILE A 105 0.16 -3.23 4.89
CA ILE A 105 0.27 -4.56 5.49
C ILE A 105 -0.88 -4.85 6.43
N ASN A 106 -1.29 -6.12 6.47
CA ASN A 106 -1.99 -6.69 7.61
C ASN A 106 -1.00 -7.56 8.40
N TYR A 107 -0.91 -7.32 9.69
CA TYR A 107 -0.04 -8.04 10.61
C TYR A 107 -0.83 -8.41 11.86
N MET A 108 -1.05 -9.71 12.12
CA MET A 108 -1.82 -10.18 13.29
C MET A 108 -3.16 -9.44 13.49
N ASP A 109 -3.92 -9.28 12.40
CA ASP A 109 -5.21 -8.58 12.34
C ASP A 109 -5.16 -7.05 12.57
N GLU A 110 -3.97 -6.46 12.70
CA GLU A 110 -3.75 -5.02 12.71
C GLU A 110 -3.20 -4.53 11.37
N ASN A 111 -3.49 -3.28 11.01
CA ASN A 111 -3.08 -2.69 9.74
C ASN A 111 -2.04 -1.59 9.94
N ALA A 112 -1.11 -1.51 8.99
CA ALA A 112 -0.22 -0.37 8.83
C ALA A 112 -0.12 0.03 7.36
N LEU A 113 -0.04 1.35 7.14
CA LEU A 113 0.04 2.00 5.86
C LEU A 113 1.37 2.77 5.76
N PHE A 114 2.04 2.64 4.63
CA PHE A 114 3.32 3.27 4.35
C PHE A 114 3.17 4.18 3.15
N PHE A 115 3.67 5.39 3.25
CA PHE A 115 3.84 6.31 2.14
C PHE A 115 5.31 6.53 1.90
N HIS A 116 5.81 6.18 0.74
CA HIS A 116 7.15 6.56 0.30
C HIS A 116 7.09 7.95 -0.34
N LEU A 117 7.95 8.84 0.12
CA LEU A 117 7.97 10.24 -0.29
C LEU A 117 9.01 10.47 -1.39
N LYS A 118 8.61 11.15 -2.43
CA LYS A 118 9.56 11.83 -3.32
C LYS A 118 10.20 12.95 -2.49
N SER A 119 11.46 13.10 -2.48
CA SER A 119 12.35 13.99 -1.72
C SER A 119 11.86 15.44 -1.47
N ASP A 120 10.60 15.66 -1.06
CA ASP A 120 10.03 16.99 -0.81
C ASP A 120 9.76 17.21 0.68
N GLU A 121 10.39 18.27 1.23
CA GLU A 121 10.30 18.63 2.65
C GLU A 121 8.90 19.11 3.05
N ASN A 122 8.12 19.67 2.14
CA ASN A 122 6.83 20.28 2.46
C ASN A 122 5.73 19.28 2.84
N LEU A 123 5.82 18.04 2.38
CA LEU A 123 4.83 17.02 2.69
C LEU A 123 4.93 16.48 4.12
N ASN A 124 6.10 16.62 4.74
CA ASN A 124 6.30 16.22 6.14
C ASN A 124 5.29 16.93 7.06
N ASP A 125 5.00 18.21 6.81
CA ASP A 125 4.07 19.00 7.63
C ASP A 125 2.61 18.53 7.48
N ILE A 126 2.25 17.97 6.32
CA ILE A 126 0.89 17.49 6.04
C ILE A 126 0.69 16.10 6.61
N LEU A 127 1.61 15.19 6.32
CA LEU A 127 1.50 13.78 6.72
C LEU A 127 2.12 13.50 8.08
N TYR A 128 3.14 14.26 8.48
CA TYR A 128 3.85 14.05 9.71
C TYR A 128 4.11 15.36 10.44
N GLU A 129 3.27 15.69 11.41
CA GLU A 129 3.39 16.92 12.20
C GLU A 129 4.16 16.65 13.49
N GLU A 130 5.39 17.20 13.60
CA GLU A 130 6.27 16.97 14.74
C GLU A 130 5.78 17.57 16.06
N LYS A 131 4.76 18.47 16.03
CA LYS A 131 4.30 19.23 17.20
C LYS A 131 3.70 18.40 18.33
N GLU A 132 3.27 17.18 18.07
CA GLU A 132 2.62 16.30 19.03
C GLU A 132 3.43 15.04 19.37
N ILE A 133 4.76 15.18 19.53
CA ILE A 133 5.62 14.04 19.90
C ILE A 133 5.21 13.51 21.25
N LYS A 134 4.75 12.27 21.31
CA LYS A 134 4.37 11.62 22.57
C LYS A 134 5.43 10.68 23.12
N LYS A 135 6.17 10.00 22.27
CA LYS A 135 7.16 9.00 22.66
C LYS A 135 8.27 8.89 21.62
N GLU A 136 9.42 8.47 22.11
CA GLU A 136 10.56 8.06 21.29
C GLU A 136 10.82 6.57 21.54
N PHE A 137 11.04 5.82 20.48
CA PHE A 137 11.37 4.40 20.55
C PHE A 137 12.51 4.10 19.58
N ARG A 138 13.65 3.64 20.10
CA ARG A 138 14.88 3.36 19.33
C ARG A 138 15.29 4.53 18.42
N ASP A 139 15.31 5.75 18.97
CA ASP A 139 15.63 7.02 18.29
C ASP A 139 14.65 7.40 17.16
N ILE A 140 13.48 6.80 17.14
CA ILE A 140 12.41 7.12 16.18
C ILE A 140 11.20 7.64 16.95
N LYS A 141 10.67 8.78 16.49
CA LYS A 141 9.53 9.45 17.11
C LYS A 141 8.23 8.74 16.74
N ILE A 142 7.38 8.49 17.71
CA ILE A 142 6.01 7.99 17.54
C ILE A 142 5.06 9.10 17.97
N ILE A 143 4.17 9.49 17.08
CA ILE A 143 3.14 10.49 17.33
C ILE A 143 1.75 9.87 17.27
N LYS A 144 0.81 10.41 18.04
CA LYS A 144 -0.60 10.06 17.92
C LYS A 144 -1.22 10.97 16.88
N LYS A 145 -1.33 10.50 15.67
CA LYS A 145 -1.89 11.25 14.54
C LYS A 145 -2.73 10.31 13.68
N THR A 146 -3.95 10.71 13.38
CA THR A 146 -4.82 10.01 12.45
C THR A 146 -4.44 10.32 11.01
N LEU A 147 -4.67 9.37 10.12
CA LEU A 147 -4.49 9.57 8.69
C LEU A 147 -5.34 10.76 8.21
N PRO A 148 -4.78 11.68 7.43
CA PRO A 148 -5.54 12.78 6.86
C PRO A 148 -6.76 12.31 6.08
N HIS A 149 -7.87 13.03 6.21
CA HIS A 149 -9.18 12.62 5.74
C HIS A 149 -9.23 12.30 4.23
N ASP A 150 -8.50 13.04 3.41
CA ASP A 150 -8.49 12.82 1.96
C ASP A 150 -7.80 11.51 1.59
N PHE A 151 -6.72 11.14 2.28
CA PHE A 151 -6.09 9.83 2.13
C PHE A 151 -7.02 8.71 2.59
N PHE A 152 -7.70 8.90 3.71
CA PHE A 152 -8.68 7.94 4.19
C PHE A 152 -9.81 7.71 3.17
N LYS A 153 -10.38 8.77 2.62
CA LYS A 153 -11.43 8.67 1.59
C LYS A 153 -10.98 7.90 0.36
N PHE A 154 -9.78 8.15 -0.12
CA PHE A 154 -9.22 7.43 -1.26
C PHE A 154 -9.05 5.95 -0.93
N LEU A 155 -8.42 5.64 0.20
CA LEU A 155 -8.10 4.29 0.62
C LEU A 155 -9.33 3.48 1.06
N SER A 156 -10.41 4.12 1.49
CA SER A 156 -11.66 3.44 1.87
C SER A 156 -12.32 2.67 0.72
N ASN A 157 -11.94 2.95 -0.52
CA ASN A 157 -12.34 2.13 -1.66
C ASN A 157 -11.66 0.75 -1.67
N TYR A 158 -10.58 0.58 -0.93
CA TYR A 158 -9.81 -0.65 -0.82
C TYR A 158 -10.01 -1.36 0.53
N SER A 159 -10.50 -0.65 1.56
CA SER A 159 -10.78 -1.24 2.89
C SER A 159 -11.88 -0.48 3.64
N GLU A 160 -12.80 -1.24 4.22
CA GLU A 160 -13.99 -0.71 4.90
C GLU A 160 -13.71 -0.11 6.31
N SER A 161 -12.58 -0.43 6.94
CA SER A 161 -12.29 0.02 8.31
C SER A 161 -10.80 0.20 8.57
N LEU A 162 -10.26 1.37 8.27
CA LEU A 162 -8.91 1.76 8.64
C LEU A 162 -8.97 2.81 9.75
N ILE A 163 -8.64 2.43 10.99
CA ILE A 163 -8.50 3.36 12.11
C ILE A 163 -7.01 3.48 12.45
N LEU A 164 -6.29 4.29 11.70
CA LEU A 164 -4.85 4.51 11.85
C LEU A 164 -4.63 5.73 12.76
N ASN A 165 -4.19 5.49 14.00
CA ASN A 165 -4.10 6.50 15.05
C ASN A 165 -2.68 6.87 15.45
N PHE A 166 -1.68 6.14 14.96
CA PHE A 166 -0.27 6.36 15.28
C PHE A 166 0.52 6.54 14.02
N SER A 167 1.49 7.44 14.05
CA SER A 167 2.36 7.69 12.91
C SER A 167 3.82 7.79 13.33
N SER A 168 4.71 7.45 12.40
CA SER A 168 6.16 7.58 12.55
C SER A 168 6.77 7.90 11.20
N LYS A 169 7.92 8.58 11.21
CA LYS A 169 8.74 8.78 10.03
C LYS A 169 10.03 7.97 10.15
N ILE A 170 10.34 7.19 9.14
CA ILE A 170 11.57 6.42 9.02
C ILE A 170 12.15 6.66 7.62
N GLU A 171 13.28 7.34 7.53
CA GLU A 171 13.86 7.79 6.27
C GLU A 171 12.82 8.56 5.42
N ASP A 172 12.59 8.14 4.18
CA ASP A 172 11.64 8.74 3.25
C ASP A 172 10.23 8.11 3.36
N PHE A 173 9.99 7.36 4.44
CA PHE A 173 8.68 6.75 4.68
C PHE A 173 7.94 7.42 5.81
N ILE A 174 6.66 7.73 5.59
CA ILE A 174 5.70 8.02 6.66
C ILE A 174 4.80 6.81 6.83
N ILE A 175 4.73 6.33 8.07
CA ILE A 175 4.01 5.12 8.44
C ILE A 175 2.86 5.49 9.34
N TYR A 176 1.67 5.00 9.01
CA TYR A 176 0.50 5.04 9.88
C TYR A 176 0.15 3.64 10.34
N SER A 177 -0.26 3.49 11.59
CA SER A 177 -0.61 2.20 12.19
C SER A 177 -1.83 2.31 13.09
N GLU A 178 -2.58 1.21 13.21
CA GLU A 178 -3.70 1.10 14.14
C GLU A 178 -3.24 1.17 15.60
N SER A 179 -2.10 0.56 15.91
CA SER A 179 -1.56 0.52 17.27
C SER A 179 -0.13 1.02 17.38
N GLU A 180 0.20 1.53 18.57
CA GLU A 180 1.59 1.87 18.93
C GLU A 180 2.49 0.62 18.93
N ASN A 181 1.94 -0.54 19.29
CA ASN A 181 2.71 -1.79 19.37
C ASN A 181 3.12 -2.27 17.97
N LEU A 182 2.23 -2.24 16.99
CA LEU A 182 2.58 -2.58 15.61
C LEU A 182 3.64 -1.61 15.08
N LEU A 183 3.52 -0.31 15.36
CA LEU A 183 4.52 0.66 14.94
C LEU A 183 5.89 0.41 15.57
N LYS A 184 5.95 0.07 16.87
CA LYS A 184 7.19 -0.34 17.53
C LYS A 184 7.78 -1.62 16.93
N LYS A 185 6.93 -2.57 16.53
CA LYS A 185 7.37 -3.79 15.84
C LYS A 185 8.03 -3.46 14.50
N ILE A 186 7.40 -2.59 13.70
CA ILE A 186 7.94 -2.11 12.41
C ILE A 186 9.30 -1.43 12.63
N ILE A 187 9.38 -0.52 13.59
CA ILE A 187 10.64 0.18 13.95
C ILE A 187 11.73 -0.81 14.37
N SER A 188 11.36 -1.80 15.20
CA SER A 188 12.32 -2.82 15.65
C SER A 188 12.85 -3.66 14.50
N ASP A 189 11.98 -4.13 13.62
CA ASP A 189 12.36 -4.96 12.49
C ASP A 189 13.24 -4.17 11.51
N TYR A 190 12.91 -2.91 11.27
CA TYR A 190 13.74 -2.02 10.47
C TYR A 190 15.17 -1.86 11.07
N LYS A 191 15.27 -1.51 12.37
CA LYS A 191 16.55 -1.33 13.06
C LYS A 191 17.38 -2.63 13.15
N GLU A 192 16.73 -3.78 13.12
CA GLU A 192 17.35 -5.11 13.18
C GLU A 192 17.62 -5.72 11.80
N ASN A 193 17.40 -4.96 10.71
CA ASN A 193 17.48 -5.44 9.32
C ASN A 193 16.62 -6.69 9.07
N LYS A 194 15.46 -6.79 9.70
CA LYS A 194 14.46 -7.84 9.51
C LYS A 194 13.33 -7.38 8.57
N THR A 195 13.72 -6.70 7.50
CA THR A 195 12.78 -6.19 6.49
C THR A 195 12.59 -7.20 5.37
N LEU A 196 11.56 -6.98 4.56
CA LEU A 196 11.21 -7.83 3.44
C LEU A 196 12.38 -8.00 2.45
N LYS A 197 13.15 -6.94 2.21
CA LYS A 197 14.38 -6.96 1.41
C LYS A 197 15.39 -8.00 1.88
N GLN A 198 15.44 -8.33 3.17
CA GLN A 198 16.36 -9.31 3.73
C GLN A 198 15.80 -10.74 3.73
N ASN A 199 14.50 -10.89 3.49
CA ASN A 199 13.84 -12.18 3.46
C ASN A 199 14.28 -13.00 2.25
N ILE A 200 14.85 -14.18 2.48
CA ILE A 200 15.38 -15.05 1.42
C ILE A 200 14.27 -15.55 0.47
N ASN A 201 13.09 -15.84 1.02
CA ASN A 201 11.95 -16.33 0.24
C ASN A 201 11.40 -15.21 -0.67
N PHE A 202 11.36 -13.98 -0.17
CA PHE A 202 10.97 -12.83 -0.98
C PHE A 202 11.98 -12.54 -2.10
N LYS A 203 13.29 -12.60 -1.82
CA LYS A 203 14.34 -12.46 -2.84
C LYS A 203 14.17 -13.50 -3.96
N THR A 204 13.90 -14.74 -3.56
CA THR A 204 13.66 -15.83 -4.51
C THR A 204 12.37 -15.63 -5.30
N LEU A 205 11.31 -15.11 -4.66
CA LEU A 205 10.06 -14.75 -5.32
C LEU A 205 10.31 -13.62 -6.34
N LYS A 206 10.91 -12.52 -5.88
CA LYS A 206 11.17 -11.32 -6.70
C LYS A 206 12.01 -11.62 -7.93
N SER A 207 12.97 -12.55 -7.84
CA SER A 207 13.81 -12.94 -9.00
C SER A 207 13.02 -13.61 -10.13
N ASN A 208 11.76 -13.99 -9.92
CA ASN A 208 10.88 -14.59 -10.92
C ASN A 208 9.69 -13.72 -11.30
N LEU A 209 9.60 -12.51 -10.76
CA LEU A 209 8.61 -11.51 -11.11
C LEU A 209 9.25 -10.42 -11.96
N ALA A 210 8.45 -9.63 -12.64
CA ALA A 210 8.91 -8.41 -13.28
C ALA A 210 9.57 -7.48 -12.25
N SER A 211 10.60 -6.73 -12.68
CA SER A 211 11.29 -5.76 -11.81
C SER A 211 10.41 -4.57 -11.45
N GLU A 212 9.42 -4.29 -12.29
CA GLU A 212 8.46 -3.20 -12.15
C GLU A 212 7.04 -3.75 -12.18
N SER A 213 6.14 -3.13 -11.42
CA SER A 213 4.73 -3.51 -11.39
C SER A 213 3.84 -2.29 -11.20
N SER A 214 2.60 -2.34 -11.73
CA SER A 214 1.57 -1.34 -11.41
C SER A 214 0.95 -1.60 -10.03
N PHE A 215 1.02 -2.82 -9.55
CA PHE A 215 0.75 -3.21 -8.15
C PHE A 215 1.38 -4.55 -7.84
N LEU A 216 1.65 -4.79 -6.57
CA LEU A 216 2.09 -6.08 -6.04
C LEU A 216 1.20 -6.46 -4.86
N TRP A 217 0.69 -7.68 -4.87
CA TRP A 217 0.01 -8.27 -3.73
C TRP A 217 0.70 -9.55 -3.31
N ILE A 218 0.95 -9.69 -2.01
CA ILE A 218 1.50 -10.89 -1.39
C ILE A 218 0.61 -11.27 -0.22
N GLY A 219 0.25 -12.53 -0.11
CA GLY A 219 -0.56 -13.02 0.99
C GLY A 219 -0.27 -14.47 1.35
N ASP A 220 -0.62 -14.86 2.57
CA ASP A 220 -0.60 -16.27 2.97
C ASP A 220 -1.72 -17.02 2.23
N SER A 221 -1.39 -18.17 1.66
CA SER A 221 -2.34 -19.07 0.96
C SER A 221 -3.56 -19.44 1.81
N LYS A 222 -3.41 -19.49 3.14
CA LYS A 222 -4.53 -19.72 4.08
C LYS A 222 -5.60 -18.63 4.03
N ASN A 223 -5.22 -17.41 3.61
CA ASN A 223 -6.14 -16.29 3.47
C ASN A 223 -6.75 -16.21 2.06
N LEU A 224 -6.14 -16.82 1.05
CA LEU A 224 -6.70 -16.93 -0.31
C LEU A 224 -7.94 -17.84 -0.35
N LEU A 225 -8.01 -18.83 0.52
CA LEU A 225 -9.12 -19.80 0.57
C LEU A 225 -10.33 -19.29 1.38
N LYS A 226 -10.28 -18.11 1.95
CA LYS A 226 -11.39 -17.46 2.69
C LYS A 226 -12.17 -16.43 1.83
N VAL A 227 -11.91 -16.42 0.54
CA VAL A 227 -12.60 -15.56 -0.44
C VAL A 227 -13.78 -16.31 -1.08
#